data_993a25a9fe2a67afe050f5043cb9492d
#
_entry.id   993a25a9fe2a67afe050f5043cb9492d
#
_cell.length_a   1.000
_cell.length_b   1.000
_cell.length_c   1.000
_cell.angle_alpha   90.00
_cell.angle_beta   90.00
_cell.angle_gamma   90.00
#
_symmetry.space_group_name_H-M   'P 1'
#
loop_
_entity.id
_entity.type
_entity.pdbx_description
1 polymer ?
#
loop_
_entity_poly.entity_id
_entity_poly.type
_entity_poly.pdbx_seq_one_letter_code
_entity_poly.pdbx_strand_id
1 'polypeptide(L)'
;VQDHGELIARAQAWLAEDPDPETREELAKLVDAAPGSPAVLDELAARFAGTLQFGTAGLRGELGAGPLRMNRSVVIRAAAGLAAYLKGKGHTDGLVVIGYDARYKSADFARDTAAVMTGAGLRAAVLPRPLPTPVLAFAIR
;
A
#
# COMPACT_ATOMS: atom_id res chain seq x y z
N VAL A 1 6.08 26.98 2.06
CA VAL A 1 5.56 26.78 3.40
C VAL A 1 4.30 25.93 3.33
N GLN A 2 4.27 24.85 4.05
CA GLN A 2 3.13 23.96 4.04
C GLN A 2 2.06 24.48 5.02
N ASP A 3 0.81 24.51 4.55
CA ASP A 3 -0.32 24.86 5.40
C ASP A 3 -0.64 23.67 6.32
N HIS A 4 -0.53 23.87 7.63
CA HIS A 4 -0.81 22.84 8.61
C HIS A 4 -2.27 22.40 8.60
N GLY A 5 -3.20 23.31 8.34
CA GLY A 5 -4.62 22.98 8.21
C GLY A 5 -4.87 22.05 7.03
N GLU A 6 -4.23 22.32 5.89
CA GLU A 6 -4.32 21.47 4.71
C GLU A 6 -3.69 20.10 4.96
N LEU A 7 -2.52 20.07 5.63
CA LEU A 7 -1.85 18.83 5.97
C LEU A 7 -2.73 17.94 6.86
N ILE A 8 -3.33 18.52 7.89
CA ILE A 8 -4.22 17.79 8.80
C ILE A 8 -5.45 17.29 8.05
N ALA A 9 -6.03 18.13 7.17
CA ALA A 9 -7.18 17.72 6.36
C ALA A 9 -6.85 16.54 5.44
N ARG A 10 -5.67 16.55 4.82
CA ARG A 10 -5.20 15.43 3.99
C ARG A 10 -5.02 14.16 4.83
N ALA A 11 -4.47 14.28 6.01
CA ALA A 11 -4.30 13.16 6.91
C ALA A 11 -5.64 12.58 7.36
N GLN A 12 -6.61 13.43 7.66
CA GLN A 12 -7.96 13.00 8.03
C GLN A 12 -8.68 12.31 6.86
N ALA A 13 -8.52 12.82 5.64
CA ALA A 13 -9.07 12.18 4.45
C ALA A 13 -8.47 10.80 4.22
N TRP A 14 -7.16 10.66 4.40
CA TRP A 14 -6.50 9.37 4.31
C TRP A 14 -7.02 8.40 5.36
N LEU A 15 -7.14 8.88 6.59
CA LEU A 15 -7.65 8.11 7.72
C LEU A 15 -9.04 7.54 7.44
N ALA A 16 -9.92 8.33 6.82
CA ALA A 16 -11.27 7.92 6.50
C ALA A 16 -11.32 6.77 5.48
N GLU A 17 -10.33 6.67 4.61
CA GLU A 17 -10.27 5.66 3.56
C GLU A 17 -9.37 4.47 3.88
N ASP A 18 -8.57 4.55 4.93
CA ASP A 18 -7.62 3.50 5.30
C ASP A 18 -8.37 2.26 5.82
N PRO A 19 -8.25 1.11 5.17
CA PRO A 19 -8.96 -0.11 5.59
C PRO A 19 -8.30 -0.82 6.76
N ASP A 20 -7.07 -0.45 7.13
CA ASP A 20 -6.30 -1.16 8.15
C ASP A 20 -6.47 -0.49 9.52
N PRO A 21 -7.08 -1.18 10.51
CA PRO A 21 -7.23 -0.60 11.85
C PRO A 21 -5.92 -0.17 12.50
N GLU A 22 -4.83 -0.89 12.22
CA GLU A 22 -3.53 -0.60 12.82
C GLU A 22 -2.97 0.73 12.32
N THR A 23 -2.96 0.96 11.00
CA THR A 23 -2.48 2.23 10.44
C THR A 23 -3.46 3.37 10.71
N ARG A 24 -4.76 3.09 10.79
CA ARG A 24 -5.75 4.09 11.20
C ARG A 24 -5.47 4.59 12.61
N GLU A 25 -5.22 3.69 13.55
CA GLU A 25 -4.90 4.07 14.92
C GLU A 25 -3.60 4.86 14.99
N GLU A 26 -2.57 4.43 14.28
CA GLU A 26 -1.30 5.14 14.19
C GLU A 26 -1.49 6.58 13.70
N LEU A 27 -2.21 6.73 12.60
CA LEU A 27 -2.43 8.05 11.99
C LEU A 27 -3.32 8.93 12.87
N ALA A 28 -4.35 8.36 13.49
CA ALA A 28 -5.23 9.11 14.38
C ALA A 28 -4.45 9.70 15.54
N LYS A 29 -3.52 8.95 16.13
CA LYS A 29 -2.66 9.45 17.20
C LYS A 29 -1.78 10.61 16.73
N LEU A 30 -1.24 10.52 15.52
CA LEU A 30 -0.42 11.61 14.97
C LEU A 30 -1.26 12.85 14.72
N VAL A 31 -2.46 12.71 14.17
CA VAL A 31 -3.36 13.84 13.91
C VAL A 31 -3.77 14.53 15.21
N ASP A 32 -4.09 13.74 16.24
CA ASP A 32 -4.50 14.29 17.54
C ASP A 32 -3.36 15.05 18.24
N ALA A 33 -2.12 14.57 18.09
CA ALA A 33 -0.95 15.18 18.74
C ALA A 33 -0.38 16.36 17.94
N ALA A 34 -0.68 16.45 16.63
CA ALA A 34 -0.04 17.43 15.75
C ALA A 34 -0.21 18.89 16.18
N PRO A 35 -1.42 19.34 16.61
CA PRO A 35 -1.59 20.76 16.97
C PRO A 35 -0.69 21.24 18.10
N GLY A 36 -0.30 20.33 18.99
CA GLY A 36 0.53 20.67 20.16
C GLY A 36 1.99 20.28 20.02
N SER A 37 2.42 19.77 18.88
CA SER A 37 3.78 19.24 18.71
C SER A 37 4.36 19.53 17.32
N PRO A 38 5.34 20.43 17.22
CA PRO A 38 6.04 20.67 15.96
C PRO A 38 6.70 19.39 15.38
N ALA A 39 7.20 18.52 16.27
CA ALA A 39 7.81 17.26 15.85
C ALA A 39 6.81 16.33 15.15
N VAL A 40 5.57 16.26 15.66
CA VAL A 40 4.51 15.46 15.04
C VAL A 40 4.06 16.09 13.73
N LEU A 41 3.98 17.41 13.65
CA LEU A 41 3.69 18.09 12.38
C LEU A 41 4.74 17.79 11.33
N ASP A 42 6.02 17.78 11.69
CA ASP A 42 7.10 17.41 10.78
C ASP A 42 6.99 15.96 10.32
N GLU A 43 6.64 15.06 11.23
CA GLU A 43 6.43 13.65 10.92
C GLU A 43 5.28 13.47 9.91
N LEU A 44 4.14 14.15 10.15
CA LEU A 44 3.03 14.11 9.21
C LEU A 44 3.42 14.70 7.86
N ALA A 45 4.12 15.82 7.86
CA ALA A 45 4.58 16.44 6.62
C ALA A 45 5.45 15.49 5.81
N ALA A 46 6.35 14.77 6.47
CA ALA A 46 7.22 13.79 5.81
C ALA A 46 6.41 12.64 5.20
N ARG A 47 5.39 12.15 5.89
CA ARG A 47 4.55 11.05 5.40
C ARG A 47 3.65 11.44 4.24
N PHE A 48 3.28 12.72 4.14
CA PHE A 48 2.36 13.24 3.12
C PHE A 48 3.06 14.11 2.08
N ALA A 49 4.38 14.10 2.01
CA ALA A 49 5.15 14.91 1.06
C ALA A 49 5.07 14.39 -0.39
N GLY A 50 4.50 13.23 -0.60
CA GLY A 50 4.32 12.64 -1.93
C GLY A 50 3.76 11.24 -1.78
N THR A 51 3.96 10.41 -2.80
CA THR A 51 3.56 9.00 -2.79
C THR A 51 4.75 8.11 -3.11
N LEU A 52 4.73 6.87 -2.62
CA LEU A 52 5.77 5.91 -2.96
C LEU A 52 5.77 5.66 -4.47
N GLN A 53 6.96 5.60 -5.03
CA GLN A 53 7.17 5.37 -6.46
C GLN A 53 7.84 4.03 -6.68
N PHE A 54 7.51 3.38 -7.80
CA PHE A 54 8.22 2.19 -8.21
C PHE A 54 9.64 2.55 -8.65
N GLY A 55 10.62 1.93 -8.00
CA GLY A 55 12.01 2.00 -8.43
C GLY A 55 12.39 0.77 -9.27
N THR A 56 13.66 0.61 -9.56
CA THR A 56 14.18 -0.54 -10.30
C THR A 56 13.96 -1.87 -9.55
N ALA A 57 13.88 -1.81 -8.23
CA ALA A 57 13.67 -2.98 -7.36
C ALA A 57 12.22 -3.07 -6.87
N GLY A 58 11.27 -2.38 -7.51
CA GLY A 58 9.86 -2.42 -7.15
C GLY A 58 9.44 -1.30 -6.22
N LEU A 59 8.30 -1.48 -5.57
CA LEU A 59 7.75 -0.51 -4.63
C LEU A 59 8.29 -0.82 -3.23
N ARG A 60 9.00 0.13 -2.63
CA ARG A 60 9.62 -0.06 -1.31
C ARG A 60 9.43 1.16 -0.44
N GLY A 61 9.26 0.93 0.85
CA GLY A 61 9.13 1.99 1.84
C GLY A 61 9.05 1.42 3.24
N GLU A 62 9.23 2.28 4.22
CA GLU A 62 9.06 1.94 5.62
C GLU A 62 7.59 1.65 5.90
N LEU A 63 7.30 0.64 6.72
CA LEU A 63 5.94 0.34 7.15
C LEU A 63 5.40 1.50 8.01
N GLY A 64 4.16 1.87 7.78
CA GLY A 64 3.50 2.92 8.53
C GLY A 64 2.35 3.55 7.77
N ALA A 65 1.61 4.43 8.42
CA ALA A 65 0.49 5.14 7.82
C ALA A 65 0.97 6.26 6.89
N GLY A 66 0.19 6.54 5.87
CA GLY A 66 0.41 7.65 4.95
C GLY A 66 0.92 7.23 3.56
N PRO A 67 0.85 8.15 2.57
CA PRO A 67 1.16 7.83 1.18
C PRO A 67 2.65 7.56 0.90
N LEU A 68 3.58 8.06 1.73
CA LEU A 68 5.01 7.78 1.58
C LEU A 68 5.49 6.65 2.50
N ARG A 69 4.57 5.83 2.99
CA ARG A 69 4.90 4.64 3.77
C ARG A 69 4.28 3.42 3.11
N MET A 70 4.79 2.25 3.46
CA MET A 70 4.24 0.99 2.99
C MET A 70 3.09 0.57 3.89
N ASN A 71 1.90 0.42 3.32
CA ASN A 71 0.68 0.06 4.06
C ASN A 71 -0.36 -0.50 3.09
N ARG A 72 -1.47 -0.99 3.63
CA ARG A 72 -2.53 -1.59 2.82
C ARG A 72 -3.12 -0.62 1.80
N SER A 73 -3.34 0.65 2.16
CA SER A 73 -3.87 1.64 1.24
C SER A 73 -2.96 1.85 0.03
N VAL A 74 -1.65 1.97 0.26
CA VAL A 74 -0.66 2.13 -0.81
C VAL A 74 -0.61 0.89 -1.69
N VAL A 75 -0.62 -0.31 -1.09
CA VAL A 75 -0.61 -1.57 -1.83
C VAL A 75 -1.86 -1.71 -2.69
N ILE A 76 -3.03 -1.38 -2.16
CA ILE A 76 -4.29 -1.43 -2.90
C ILE A 76 -4.25 -0.50 -4.12
N ARG A 77 -3.74 0.72 -3.95
CA ARG A 77 -3.61 1.68 -5.05
C ARG A 77 -2.62 1.20 -6.11
N ALA A 78 -1.49 0.64 -5.68
CA ALA A 78 -0.49 0.09 -6.60
C ALA A 78 -1.06 -1.10 -7.38
N ALA A 79 -1.78 -1.98 -6.70
CA ALA A 79 -2.42 -3.14 -7.33
C ALA A 79 -3.49 -2.71 -8.33
N ALA A 80 -4.28 -1.68 -8.00
CA ALA A 80 -5.29 -1.14 -8.91
C ALA A 80 -4.65 -0.57 -10.18
N GLY A 81 -3.52 0.12 -10.04
CA GLY A 81 -2.76 0.63 -11.19
C GLY A 81 -2.23 -0.50 -12.08
N LEU A 82 -1.70 -1.55 -11.46
CA LEU A 82 -1.21 -2.72 -12.19
C LEU A 82 -2.35 -3.44 -12.90
N ALA A 83 -3.49 -3.61 -12.24
CA ALA A 83 -4.67 -4.25 -12.84
C ALA A 83 -5.15 -3.46 -14.06
N ALA A 84 -5.21 -2.13 -13.96
CA ALA A 84 -5.58 -1.27 -15.08
C ALA A 84 -4.58 -1.41 -16.24
N TYR A 85 -3.29 -1.48 -15.93
CA TYR A 85 -2.24 -1.67 -16.94
C TYR A 85 -2.42 -3.01 -17.67
N LEU A 86 -2.64 -4.10 -16.93
CA LEU A 86 -2.82 -5.43 -17.51
C LEU A 86 -4.06 -5.48 -18.43
N LYS A 87 -5.16 -4.87 -17.99
CA LYS A 87 -6.39 -4.80 -18.80
C LYS A 87 -6.16 -3.96 -20.06
N GLY A 88 -5.45 -2.84 -19.94
CA GLY A 88 -5.14 -1.97 -21.07
C GLY A 88 -4.25 -2.65 -22.12
N LYS A 89 -3.43 -3.62 -21.71
CA LYS A 89 -2.59 -4.41 -22.59
C LYS A 89 -3.27 -5.68 -23.10
N GLY A 90 -4.52 -5.92 -22.73
CA GLY A 90 -5.26 -7.11 -23.18
C GLY A 90 -4.91 -8.39 -22.41
N HIS A 91 -4.20 -8.30 -21.31
CA HIS A 91 -3.83 -9.47 -20.49
C HIS A 91 -4.93 -9.82 -19.49
N THR A 92 -6.13 -10.15 -20.00
CA THR A 92 -7.29 -10.41 -19.16
C THR A 92 -7.55 -11.91 -18.94
N ASP A 93 -6.96 -12.78 -19.74
CA ASP A 93 -7.18 -14.23 -19.66
C ASP A 93 -6.14 -14.96 -18.82
N GLY A 94 -5.06 -14.29 -18.46
CA GLY A 94 -3.98 -14.86 -17.68
C GLY A 94 -4.31 -14.94 -16.19
N LEU A 95 -3.47 -15.70 -15.47
CA LEU A 95 -3.56 -15.82 -14.03
C LEU A 95 -2.46 -14.96 -13.39
N VAL A 96 -2.84 -14.05 -12.48
CA VAL A 96 -1.88 -13.29 -11.69
C VAL A 96 -1.49 -14.14 -10.48
N VAL A 97 -0.23 -14.56 -10.41
CA VAL A 97 0.27 -15.34 -9.29
C VAL A 97 0.93 -14.40 -8.30
N ILE A 98 0.51 -14.50 -7.04
CA ILE A 98 0.94 -13.60 -5.97
C ILE A 98 1.67 -14.42 -4.91
N GLY A 99 2.94 -14.10 -4.70
CA GLY A 99 3.73 -14.66 -3.61
C GLY A 99 4.00 -13.60 -2.55
N TYR A 100 4.36 -14.04 -1.36
CA TYR A 100 4.73 -13.15 -0.27
C TYR A 100 5.77 -13.84 0.61
N ASP A 101 6.55 -13.02 1.32
CA ASP A 101 7.56 -13.53 2.23
C ASP A 101 7.06 -13.51 3.69
N ALA A 102 7.94 -13.82 4.63
CA ALA A 102 7.57 -13.92 6.05
C ALA A 102 7.59 -12.59 6.79
N ARG A 103 7.85 -11.47 6.10
CA ARG A 103 7.87 -10.15 6.75
C ARG A 103 6.49 -9.75 7.24
N TYR A 104 6.47 -8.88 8.24
CA TYR A 104 5.23 -8.38 8.84
C TYR A 104 4.33 -7.76 7.77
N LYS A 105 3.07 -8.10 7.77
CA LYS A 105 2.02 -7.64 6.85
C LYS A 105 2.13 -8.11 5.41
N SER A 106 3.16 -8.87 5.02
CA SER A 106 3.28 -9.36 3.65
C SER A 106 2.07 -10.20 3.23
N ALA A 107 1.54 -11.04 4.13
CA ALA A 107 0.35 -11.83 3.85
C ALA A 107 -0.89 -10.94 3.63
N ASP A 108 -1.04 -9.87 4.42
CA ASP A 108 -2.13 -8.91 4.26
C ASP A 108 -2.04 -8.20 2.91
N PHE A 109 -0.85 -7.77 2.53
CA PHE A 109 -0.62 -7.12 1.24
C PHE A 109 -0.93 -8.06 0.07
N ALA A 110 -0.57 -9.34 0.20
CA ALA A 110 -0.88 -10.35 -0.82
C ALA A 110 -2.38 -10.53 -0.98
N ARG A 111 -3.12 -10.61 0.13
CA ARG A 111 -4.58 -10.73 0.10
C ARG A 111 -5.25 -9.50 -0.51
N ASP A 112 -4.79 -8.31 -0.15
CA ASP A 112 -5.31 -7.06 -0.72
C ASP A 112 -5.07 -7.01 -2.22
N THR A 113 -3.88 -7.40 -2.67
CA THR A 113 -3.55 -7.45 -4.09
C THR A 113 -4.45 -8.41 -4.84
N ALA A 114 -4.67 -9.60 -4.29
CA ALA A 114 -5.56 -10.60 -4.89
C ALA A 114 -6.99 -10.09 -5.00
N ALA A 115 -7.49 -9.43 -3.96
CA ALA A 115 -8.83 -8.86 -3.94
C ALA A 115 -9.00 -7.77 -5.01
N VAL A 116 -8.00 -6.91 -5.18
CA VAL A 116 -8.02 -5.86 -6.21
C VAL A 116 -8.01 -6.48 -7.62
N MET A 117 -7.16 -7.48 -7.85
CA MET A 117 -7.10 -8.16 -9.15
C MET A 117 -8.43 -8.83 -9.49
N THR A 118 -9.02 -9.55 -8.54
CA THR A 118 -10.30 -10.21 -8.72
C THR A 118 -11.42 -9.21 -8.97
N GLY A 119 -11.44 -8.12 -8.19
CA GLY A 119 -12.41 -7.05 -8.36
C GLY A 119 -12.30 -6.34 -9.71
N ALA A 120 -11.12 -6.34 -10.32
CA ALA A 120 -10.89 -5.80 -11.65
C ALA A 120 -11.25 -6.78 -12.78
N GLY A 121 -11.70 -7.99 -12.46
CA GLY A 121 -12.06 -9.00 -13.44
C GLY A 121 -10.90 -9.89 -13.87
N LEU A 122 -9.76 -9.81 -13.20
CA LEU A 122 -8.61 -10.66 -13.46
C LEU A 122 -8.63 -11.89 -12.54
N ARG A 123 -8.00 -12.97 -12.98
CA ARG A 123 -7.82 -14.14 -12.11
C ARG A 123 -6.56 -13.99 -11.29
N ALA A 124 -6.64 -14.32 -10.01
CA ALA A 124 -5.50 -14.21 -9.12
C ALA A 124 -5.38 -15.46 -8.25
N ALA A 125 -4.15 -15.86 -7.96
CA ALA A 125 -3.86 -16.96 -7.05
C ALA A 125 -2.75 -16.52 -6.09
N VAL A 126 -2.97 -16.73 -4.80
CA VAL A 126 -1.99 -16.44 -3.76
C VAL A 126 -1.32 -17.74 -3.36
N LEU A 127 0.01 -17.75 -3.26
CA LEU A 127 0.73 -18.91 -2.78
C LEU A 127 0.29 -19.22 -1.34
N PRO A 128 0.20 -20.50 -0.96
CA PRO A 128 -0.48 -20.91 0.28
C PRO A 128 0.28 -20.55 1.56
N ARG A 129 1.54 -20.14 1.46
CA ARG A 129 2.36 -19.78 2.62
C ARG A 129 3.49 -18.85 2.19
N PRO A 130 4.16 -18.17 3.17
CA PRO A 130 5.30 -17.31 2.85
C PRO A 130 6.43 -18.13 2.23
N LEU A 131 6.93 -17.66 1.08
CA LEU A 131 8.00 -18.35 0.34
C LEU A 131 8.97 -17.30 -0.21
N PRO A 132 10.24 -17.65 -0.41
CA PRO A 132 11.19 -16.75 -1.03
C PRO A 132 10.80 -16.40 -2.46
N THR A 133 11.19 -15.21 -2.91
CA THR A 133 10.90 -14.73 -4.28
C THR A 133 11.31 -15.72 -5.38
N PRO A 134 12.46 -16.43 -5.31
CA PRO A 134 12.79 -17.43 -6.33
C PRO A 134 11.76 -18.54 -6.49
N VAL A 135 11.04 -18.91 -5.41
CA VAL A 135 9.97 -19.90 -5.50
C VAL A 135 8.80 -19.37 -6.31
N LEU A 136 8.45 -18.10 -6.15
CA LEU A 136 7.42 -17.46 -6.96
C LEU A 136 7.81 -17.46 -8.44
N ALA A 137 9.04 -17.07 -8.74
CA ALA A 137 9.55 -17.08 -10.11
C ALA A 137 9.48 -18.47 -10.74
N PHE A 138 9.75 -19.52 -9.96
CA PHE A 138 9.63 -20.91 -10.42
C PHE A 138 8.17 -21.27 -10.69
N ALA A 139 7.24 -20.85 -9.83
CA ALA A 139 5.82 -21.18 -9.96
C ALA A 139 5.17 -20.57 -11.22
N ILE A 140 5.70 -19.46 -11.72
CA ILE A 140 5.17 -18.78 -12.92
C ILE A 140 5.54 -19.51 -14.21
N ARG A 141 6.54 -20.33 -14.18
CA ARG A 141 6.97 -21.12 -15.36
C ARG A 141 5.98 -22.26 -15.61
#